data_e244dea6bef8a9ad8e73c805e6cee63b
#
_entry.id   e244dea6bef8a9ad8e73c805e6cee63b
#
_cell.length_a   1.000
_cell.length_b   1.000
_cell.length_c   1.000
_cell.angle_alpha   90.00
_cell.angle_beta   90.00
_cell.angle_gamma   90.00
#
_symmetry.space_group_name_H-M   'P 1'
#
loop_
_entity.id
_entity.type
_entity.pdbx_description
1 polymer ?
#
loop_
_entity_poly.entity_id
_entity_poly.type
_entity_poly.pdbx_seq_one_letter_code
_entity_poly.pdbx_strand_id
1 'polypeptide(L)'
;MEPSGNGSLKGSEHTLPSGLDKKQSHYAQEIYRHPEIVEEVFTEYESKEDIPTKHAILKKIKERKRAEKIQEQKEEIKQGLEKPTGKYDILVVDPPWTFDGGEQSYDADGRRTTATYPTMSYEQIKNEPIPELSKENSILWLWTTHKDIWVAKEILEHWGFTYKGILVWNKEKMGIGTWLRFQCEFCLLGVKGKPFWEYHDIRDYISEPRKKHSEKPECFYDLINKKFMGSKLDYFGRVPREGWEVYGAGKY
;
A
#
# COMPACT_ATOMS: atom_id res chain seq x y z
N MET A 1 32.11 50.50 17.45
CA MET A 1 31.41 49.50 18.29
C MET A 1 29.93 49.65 18.05
N GLU A 2 29.39 48.85 17.17
CA GLU A 2 27.96 48.76 16.93
C GLU A 2 27.44 47.44 17.57
N PRO A 3 26.30 47.44 18.28
CA PRO A 3 25.67 46.20 18.66
C PRO A 3 24.65 45.77 17.58
N SER A 4 24.90 44.64 16.96
CA SER A 4 23.96 43.95 16.09
C SER A 4 22.75 43.44 16.88
N GLY A 5 21.62 44.10 16.70
CA GLY A 5 20.33 43.63 17.18
C GLY A 5 19.70 42.66 16.22
N ASN A 6 19.74 41.38 16.54
CA ASN A 6 19.04 40.31 15.75
C ASN A 6 17.57 40.25 16.26
N GLY A 7 16.72 41.05 15.64
CA GLY A 7 15.29 41.10 15.90
C GLY A 7 14.59 39.91 15.25
N SER A 8 14.43 38.80 15.98
CA SER A 8 13.52 37.71 15.60
C SER A 8 12.08 38.24 15.60
N LEU A 9 11.49 38.34 14.39
CA LEU A 9 10.06 38.61 14.24
C LEU A 9 9.29 37.42 14.84
N LYS A 10 8.76 37.57 16.04
CA LYS A 10 7.74 36.66 16.60
C LYS A 10 6.53 36.71 15.69
N GLY A 11 6.22 35.56 15.06
CA GLY A 11 5.00 35.39 14.27
C GLY A 11 3.79 35.72 15.12
N SER A 12 2.85 36.47 14.55
CA SER A 12 1.57 36.83 15.18
C SER A 12 0.86 35.56 15.64
N GLU A 13 0.65 35.43 16.95
CA GLU A 13 -0.24 34.41 17.51
C GLU A 13 -1.65 34.69 16.98
N HIS A 14 -2.11 33.90 16.01
CA HIS A 14 -3.49 33.92 15.58
C HIS A 14 -4.36 33.35 16.69
N THR A 15 -4.93 34.25 17.52
CA THR A 15 -5.91 33.89 18.52
C THR A 15 -7.23 33.52 17.86
N LEU A 16 -7.73 32.32 18.16
CA LEU A 16 -9.03 31.91 17.70
C LEU A 16 -10.15 32.76 18.32
N PRO A 17 -11.27 33.00 17.61
CA PRO A 17 -12.43 33.64 18.17
C PRO A 17 -12.89 32.94 19.48
N SER A 18 -13.39 33.72 20.42
CA SER A 18 -13.89 33.20 21.71
C SER A 18 -14.98 32.14 21.48
N GLY A 19 -14.80 30.97 22.10
CA GLY A 19 -15.74 29.84 21.99
C GLY A 19 -15.43 28.82 20.89
N LEU A 20 -14.38 29.04 20.06
CA LEU A 20 -13.93 28.08 19.05
C LEU A 20 -12.63 27.40 19.49
N ASP A 21 -12.66 26.07 19.55
CA ASP A 21 -11.43 25.28 19.69
C ASP A 21 -10.70 25.09 18.34
N LYS A 22 -9.43 24.70 18.39
CA LYS A 22 -8.60 24.46 17.18
C LYS A 22 -9.23 23.46 16.22
N LYS A 23 -9.91 22.45 16.73
CA LYS A 23 -10.55 21.40 15.93
C LYS A 23 -11.80 21.90 15.23
N GLN A 24 -12.60 22.71 15.92
CA GLN A 24 -13.79 23.37 15.33
C GLN A 24 -13.39 24.37 14.26
N SER A 25 -12.35 25.18 14.50
CA SER A 25 -11.80 26.11 13.51
C SER A 25 -11.30 25.38 12.26
N HIS A 26 -10.55 24.31 12.43
CA HIS A 26 -10.07 23.46 11.31
C HIS A 26 -11.24 22.90 10.49
N TYR A 27 -12.27 22.38 11.13
CA TYR A 27 -13.45 21.86 10.44
C TYR A 27 -14.22 22.93 9.66
N ALA A 28 -14.39 24.13 10.24
CA ALA A 28 -15.04 25.24 9.57
C ALA A 28 -14.24 25.68 8.32
N GLN A 29 -12.92 25.75 8.42
CA GLN A 29 -12.05 26.07 7.28
C GLN A 29 -12.09 25.01 6.20
N GLU A 30 -12.12 23.71 6.55
CA GLU A 30 -12.26 22.64 5.57
C GLU A 30 -13.58 22.70 4.81
N ILE A 31 -14.69 22.93 5.50
CA ILE A 31 -16.00 23.10 4.88
C ILE A 31 -16.03 24.32 3.96
N TYR A 32 -15.49 25.45 4.42
CA TYR A 32 -15.44 26.70 3.66
C TYR A 32 -14.63 26.59 2.34
N ARG A 33 -13.57 25.76 2.35
CA ARG A 33 -12.73 25.54 1.16
C ARG A 33 -13.37 24.66 0.09
N HIS A 34 -14.49 23.99 0.39
CA HIS A 34 -15.14 23.04 -0.50
C HIS A 34 -16.63 23.32 -0.65
N PRO A 35 -17.02 24.54 -1.12
CA PRO A 35 -18.43 24.92 -1.24
C PRO A 35 -19.20 24.01 -2.21
N GLU A 36 -18.55 23.52 -3.28
CA GLU A 36 -19.13 22.59 -4.24
C GLU A 36 -19.55 21.26 -3.61
N ILE A 37 -18.76 20.76 -2.67
CA ILE A 37 -19.09 19.51 -1.93
C ILE A 37 -20.22 19.77 -0.94
N VAL A 38 -20.26 20.95 -0.35
CA VAL A 38 -21.36 21.36 0.54
C VAL A 38 -22.68 21.34 -0.22
N GLU A 39 -22.74 21.99 -1.39
CA GLU A 39 -23.93 22.00 -2.26
C GLU A 39 -24.34 20.58 -2.69
N GLU A 40 -23.39 19.75 -3.11
CA GLU A 40 -23.64 18.35 -3.47
C GLU A 40 -24.28 17.58 -2.32
N VAL A 41 -23.75 17.71 -1.09
CA VAL A 41 -24.28 17.02 0.09
C VAL A 41 -25.69 17.56 0.46
N PHE A 42 -25.92 18.87 0.36
CA PHE A 42 -27.23 19.43 0.62
C PHE A 42 -28.27 18.90 -0.37
N THR A 43 -27.96 18.89 -1.66
CA THR A 43 -28.84 18.34 -2.71
C THR A 43 -29.14 16.85 -2.48
N GLU A 44 -28.12 16.07 -2.07
CA GLU A 44 -28.29 14.64 -1.74
C GLU A 44 -29.24 14.44 -0.55
N TYR A 45 -29.18 15.31 0.46
CA TYR A 45 -30.01 15.21 1.65
C TYR A 45 -31.42 15.77 1.44
N GLU A 46 -31.59 16.80 0.64
CA GLU A 46 -32.92 17.31 0.23
C GLU A 46 -33.75 16.22 -0.44
N SER A 47 -33.14 15.38 -1.29
CA SER A 47 -33.82 14.25 -1.91
C SER A 47 -34.28 13.18 -0.91
N LYS A 48 -33.78 13.19 0.31
CA LYS A 48 -34.10 12.27 1.41
C LYS A 48 -34.98 12.92 2.50
N GLU A 49 -35.41 14.18 2.28
CA GLU A 49 -36.14 14.97 3.29
C GLU A 49 -35.39 15.11 4.63
N ASP A 50 -34.04 15.19 4.60
CA ASP A 50 -33.17 15.24 5.78
C ASP A 50 -32.18 16.42 5.70
N ILE A 51 -31.56 16.77 6.81
CA ILE A 51 -30.57 17.85 6.91
C ILE A 51 -29.18 17.25 7.10
N PRO A 52 -28.18 17.62 6.27
CA PRO A 52 -26.85 17.09 6.40
C PRO A 52 -26.16 17.56 7.69
N THR A 53 -25.56 16.64 8.38
CA THR A 53 -24.71 16.95 9.53
C THR A 53 -23.34 17.46 9.08
N LYS A 54 -22.68 18.28 9.92
CA LYS A 54 -21.28 18.64 9.72
C LYS A 54 -20.39 17.42 9.46
N HIS A 55 -20.67 16.30 10.11
CA HIS A 55 -19.92 15.06 9.94
C HIS A 55 -20.10 14.47 8.53
N ALA A 56 -21.30 14.52 7.96
CA ALA A 56 -21.57 14.05 6.61
C ALA A 56 -20.78 14.87 5.56
N ILE A 57 -20.75 16.19 5.70
CA ILE A 57 -19.98 17.09 4.81
C ILE A 57 -18.48 16.78 4.91
N LEU A 58 -17.91 16.74 6.11
CA LEU A 58 -16.50 16.44 6.32
C LEU A 58 -16.11 15.04 5.83
N LYS A 59 -17.00 14.06 5.96
CA LYS A 59 -16.82 12.72 5.41
C LYS A 59 -16.72 12.77 3.88
N LYS A 60 -17.64 13.46 3.20
CA LYS A 60 -17.66 13.61 1.74
C LYS A 60 -16.40 14.33 1.23
N ILE A 61 -15.98 15.42 1.91
CA ILE A 61 -14.72 16.12 1.61
C ILE A 61 -13.52 15.15 1.69
N LYS A 62 -13.45 14.38 2.75
CA LYS A 62 -12.36 13.40 2.94
C LYS A 62 -12.37 12.31 1.86
N GLU A 63 -13.55 11.84 1.47
CA GLU A 63 -13.71 10.85 0.40
C GLU A 63 -13.28 11.42 -0.96
N ARG A 64 -13.65 12.67 -1.29
CA ARG A 64 -13.26 13.35 -2.52
C ARG A 64 -11.73 13.54 -2.59
N LYS A 65 -11.13 14.16 -1.60
CA LYS A 65 -9.67 14.34 -1.52
C LYS A 65 -8.89 13.02 -1.66
N ARG A 66 -9.47 11.95 -1.13
CA ARG A 66 -8.87 10.64 -1.25
C ARG A 66 -8.97 10.09 -2.68
N ALA A 67 -10.13 10.24 -3.33
CA ALA A 67 -10.32 9.79 -4.71
C ALA A 67 -9.40 10.55 -5.66
N GLU A 68 -9.26 11.87 -5.48
CA GLU A 68 -8.33 12.72 -6.23
C GLU A 68 -6.88 12.25 -6.07
N LYS A 69 -6.43 12.04 -4.83
CA LYS A 69 -5.09 11.54 -4.57
C LYS A 69 -4.84 10.16 -5.20
N ILE A 70 -5.81 9.27 -5.17
CA ILE A 70 -5.71 7.95 -5.82
C ILE A 70 -5.63 8.11 -7.33
N GLN A 71 -6.38 9.06 -7.91
CA GLN A 71 -6.35 9.33 -9.34
C GLN A 71 -5.01 9.94 -9.79
N GLU A 72 -4.49 10.91 -9.04
CA GLU A 72 -3.15 11.48 -9.26
C GLU A 72 -2.09 10.38 -9.24
N GLN A 73 -2.12 9.51 -8.23
CA GLN A 73 -1.20 8.39 -8.14
C GLN A 73 -1.31 7.42 -9.32
N LYS A 74 -2.53 7.15 -9.81
CA LYS A 74 -2.71 6.31 -11.01
C LYS A 74 -2.12 6.95 -12.26
N GLU A 75 -2.21 8.26 -12.39
CA GLU A 75 -1.65 9.00 -13.52
C GLU A 75 -0.12 9.06 -13.46
N GLU A 76 0.45 9.30 -12.26
CA GLU A 76 1.90 9.23 -12.05
C GLU A 76 2.47 7.85 -12.40
N ILE A 77 1.77 6.77 -11.99
CA ILE A 77 2.15 5.39 -12.33
C ILE A 77 2.12 5.17 -13.85
N LYS A 78 1.14 5.73 -14.56
CA LYS A 78 1.05 5.58 -16.01
C LYS A 78 2.12 6.36 -16.78
N GLN A 79 2.55 7.50 -16.25
CA GLN A 79 3.48 8.42 -16.94
C GLN A 79 4.95 8.18 -16.64
N GLY A 80 5.28 7.44 -15.59
CA GLY A 80 6.62 7.46 -14.98
C GLY A 80 7.47 6.21 -15.08
N LEU A 81 6.94 5.06 -15.54
CA LEU A 81 7.69 3.81 -15.45
C LEU A 81 7.66 3.04 -16.76
N GLU A 82 8.82 2.96 -17.42
CA GLU A 82 9.01 1.95 -18.46
C GLU A 82 8.90 0.56 -17.81
N LYS A 83 8.03 -0.29 -18.38
CA LYS A 83 7.90 -1.67 -17.89
C LYS A 83 9.24 -2.40 -18.10
N PRO A 84 9.66 -3.23 -17.13
CA PRO A 84 10.87 -4.02 -17.30
C PRO A 84 10.75 -4.91 -18.54
N THR A 85 11.82 -5.01 -19.31
CA THR A 85 11.88 -5.82 -20.53
C THR A 85 12.83 -7.02 -20.38
N GLY A 86 13.54 -7.09 -19.26
CA GLY A 86 14.48 -8.15 -18.91
C GLY A 86 13.80 -9.47 -18.56
N LYS A 87 14.62 -10.50 -18.37
CA LYS A 87 14.21 -11.77 -17.77
C LYS A 87 15.01 -12.02 -16.50
N TYR A 88 14.32 -12.42 -15.45
CA TYR A 88 14.88 -12.50 -14.10
C TYR A 88 14.90 -13.92 -13.56
N ASP A 89 15.95 -14.22 -12.79
CA ASP A 89 16.09 -15.47 -12.05
C ASP A 89 15.20 -15.47 -10.82
N ILE A 90 15.03 -14.27 -10.21
CA ILE A 90 14.29 -14.08 -8.96
C ILE A 90 13.35 -12.90 -9.12
N LEU A 91 12.07 -13.15 -8.86
CA LEU A 91 11.03 -12.13 -8.86
C LEU A 91 10.43 -12.04 -7.46
N VAL A 92 10.37 -10.83 -6.94
CA VAL A 92 9.57 -10.47 -5.76
C VAL A 92 8.40 -9.64 -6.26
N VAL A 93 7.19 -10.03 -5.92
CA VAL A 93 5.97 -9.37 -6.39
C VAL A 93 5.09 -9.05 -5.19
N ASP A 94 4.77 -7.77 -4.99
CA ASP A 94 3.90 -7.27 -3.90
C ASP A 94 2.70 -6.52 -4.49
N PRO A 95 1.70 -7.22 -5.04
CA PRO A 95 0.59 -6.56 -5.71
C PRO A 95 -0.21 -5.68 -4.75
N PRO A 96 -0.75 -4.57 -5.24
CA PRO A 96 -1.67 -3.75 -4.48
C PRO A 96 -3.06 -4.42 -4.43
N TRP A 97 -3.18 -5.46 -3.61
CA TRP A 97 -4.39 -6.26 -3.46
C TRP A 97 -5.63 -5.40 -3.21
N THR A 98 -6.75 -5.76 -3.82
CA THR A 98 -8.01 -5.06 -3.62
C THR A 98 -8.58 -5.33 -2.22
N PHE A 99 -9.19 -4.31 -1.64
CA PHE A 99 -9.99 -4.47 -0.42
C PHE A 99 -11.45 -4.91 -0.72
N ASP A 100 -11.81 -5.10 -2.00
CA ASP A 100 -13.16 -5.44 -2.44
C ASP A 100 -13.50 -6.94 -2.29
N GLY A 101 -13.33 -7.47 -1.14
CA GLY A 101 -13.92 -8.75 -0.79
C GLY A 101 -15.14 -8.50 0.08
N GLY A 102 -16.29 -8.41 -0.51
CA GLY A 102 -17.65 -8.60 0.01
C GLY A 102 -18.00 -8.36 1.49
N GLU A 103 -17.09 -8.59 2.40
CA GLU A 103 -17.21 -8.25 3.81
C GLU A 103 -16.43 -6.97 4.10
N GLN A 104 -17.17 -5.99 4.56
CA GLN A 104 -16.63 -4.68 4.92
C GLN A 104 -15.62 -4.82 6.05
N SER A 105 -14.34 -4.57 5.77
CA SER A 105 -13.35 -4.37 6.84
C SER A 105 -13.69 -3.10 7.59
N TYR A 106 -14.02 -3.26 8.86
CA TYR A 106 -14.22 -2.15 9.78
C TYR A 106 -12.98 -1.99 10.65
N ASP A 107 -12.62 -0.76 10.99
CA ASP A 107 -11.66 -0.49 12.05
C ASP A 107 -12.28 -0.77 13.45
N ALA A 108 -11.48 -0.62 14.49
CA ALA A 108 -11.93 -0.84 15.87
C ALA A 108 -13.11 0.06 16.28
N ASP A 109 -13.34 1.17 15.55
CA ASP A 109 -14.43 2.12 15.76
C ASP A 109 -15.64 1.82 14.85
N GLY A 110 -15.66 0.68 14.13
CA GLY A 110 -16.73 0.31 13.21
C GLY A 110 -16.74 1.10 11.89
N ARG A 111 -15.63 1.78 11.55
CA ARG A 111 -15.51 2.54 10.31
C ARG A 111 -14.98 1.65 9.19
N ARG A 112 -15.52 1.82 7.98
CA ARG A 112 -14.98 1.15 6.79
C ARG A 112 -13.51 1.52 6.57
N THR A 113 -12.65 0.52 6.56
CA THR A 113 -11.28 0.68 6.10
C THR A 113 -11.25 0.50 4.59
N THR A 114 -10.90 1.55 3.88
CA THR A 114 -10.70 1.51 2.44
C THR A 114 -9.23 1.76 2.15
N ALA A 115 -8.67 1.19 1.06
CA ALA A 115 -7.27 1.42 0.69
C ALA A 115 -6.97 2.91 0.51
N THR A 116 -5.80 3.35 0.92
CA THR A 116 -5.32 4.74 0.76
C THR A 116 -4.47 4.93 -0.49
N TYR A 117 -4.32 3.87 -1.30
CA TYR A 117 -3.54 3.79 -2.51
C TYR A 117 -4.34 3.06 -3.60
N PRO A 118 -3.99 3.23 -4.88
CA PRO A 118 -4.61 2.50 -5.97
C PRO A 118 -4.47 0.99 -5.76
N THR A 119 -5.58 0.26 -5.84
CA THR A 119 -5.61 -1.20 -5.78
C THR A 119 -5.88 -1.77 -7.17
N MET A 120 -5.51 -3.02 -7.39
CA MET A 120 -5.78 -3.78 -8.61
C MET A 120 -6.76 -4.91 -8.31
N SER A 121 -7.65 -5.20 -9.26
CA SER A 121 -8.47 -6.40 -9.19
C SER A 121 -7.62 -7.66 -9.36
N TYR A 122 -8.12 -8.82 -8.94
CA TYR A 122 -7.42 -10.10 -9.13
C TYR A 122 -7.13 -10.38 -10.61
N GLU A 123 -8.06 -10.05 -11.50
CA GLU A 123 -7.86 -10.19 -12.95
C GLU A 123 -6.77 -9.25 -13.49
N GLN A 124 -6.68 -8.02 -12.98
CA GLN A 124 -5.61 -7.12 -13.35
C GLN A 124 -4.24 -7.64 -12.90
N ILE A 125 -4.15 -8.15 -11.66
CA ILE A 125 -2.91 -8.75 -11.12
C ILE A 125 -2.54 -9.99 -11.94
N LYS A 126 -3.50 -10.86 -12.25
CA LYS A 126 -3.31 -12.09 -13.02
C LYS A 126 -2.78 -11.82 -14.42
N ASN A 127 -3.16 -10.69 -15.02
CA ASN A 127 -2.73 -10.26 -16.35
C ASN A 127 -1.40 -9.48 -16.36
N GLU A 128 -0.72 -9.35 -15.23
CA GLU A 128 0.62 -8.75 -15.20
C GLU A 128 1.64 -9.65 -15.88
N PRO A 129 2.66 -9.09 -16.58
CA PRO A 129 3.57 -9.83 -17.46
C PRO A 129 4.64 -10.61 -16.69
N ILE A 130 4.29 -11.18 -15.54
CA ILE A 130 5.23 -11.96 -14.71
C ILE A 130 5.76 -13.21 -15.45
N PRO A 131 4.93 -13.94 -16.25
CA PRO A 131 5.43 -15.06 -17.06
C PRO A 131 6.53 -14.67 -18.05
N GLU A 132 6.37 -13.52 -18.71
CA GLU A 132 7.30 -12.99 -19.72
C GLU A 132 8.60 -12.48 -19.09
N LEU A 133 8.52 -11.93 -17.87
CA LEU A 133 9.64 -11.42 -17.09
C LEU A 133 10.43 -12.53 -16.38
N SER A 134 9.88 -13.73 -16.30
CA SER A 134 10.54 -14.85 -15.62
C SER A 134 11.40 -15.65 -16.62
N LYS A 135 12.59 -16.08 -16.18
CA LYS A 135 13.38 -17.07 -16.88
C LYS A 135 12.71 -18.45 -16.82
N GLU A 136 13.15 -19.37 -17.68
CA GLU A 136 12.69 -20.76 -17.67
C GLU A 136 12.92 -21.43 -16.30
N ASN A 137 14.05 -21.12 -15.66
CA ASN A 137 14.37 -21.57 -14.32
C ASN A 137 14.40 -20.36 -13.40
N SER A 138 13.34 -20.15 -12.63
CA SER A 138 13.17 -18.94 -11.83
C SER A 138 12.41 -19.19 -10.52
N ILE A 139 12.56 -18.26 -9.59
CA ILE A 139 11.94 -18.28 -8.28
C ILE A 139 11.04 -17.05 -8.16
N LEU A 140 9.82 -17.27 -7.70
CA LEU A 140 8.85 -16.20 -7.39
C LEU A 140 8.56 -16.15 -5.91
N TRP A 141 8.64 -14.94 -5.35
CA TRP A 141 8.20 -14.60 -4.02
C TRP A 141 7.00 -13.65 -4.13
N LEU A 142 5.80 -14.16 -3.88
CA LEU A 142 4.55 -13.42 -4.02
C LEU A 142 3.99 -13.03 -2.65
N TRP A 143 4.08 -11.75 -2.31
CA TRP A 143 3.53 -11.21 -1.08
C TRP A 143 2.01 -11.13 -1.11
N THR A 144 1.39 -11.50 -0.01
CA THR A 144 -0.07 -11.53 0.11
C THR A 144 -0.52 -11.33 1.56
N THR A 145 -1.82 -11.12 1.75
CA THR A 145 -2.46 -10.95 3.04
C THR A 145 -3.26 -12.20 3.45
N HIS A 146 -3.72 -12.26 4.68
CA HIS A 146 -4.60 -13.34 5.16
C HIS A 146 -5.81 -13.60 4.24
N LYS A 147 -6.38 -12.53 3.70
CA LYS A 147 -7.58 -12.58 2.87
C LYS A 147 -7.30 -13.20 1.50
N ASP A 148 -6.14 -12.88 0.96
CA ASP A 148 -5.86 -13.11 -0.46
C ASP A 148 -4.98 -14.35 -0.72
N ILE A 149 -4.62 -15.13 0.33
CA ILE A 149 -3.70 -16.28 0.22
C ILE A 149 -4.13 -17.26 -0.87
N TRP A 150 -5.41 -17.63 -0.92
CA TRP A 150 -5.90 -18.63 -1.87
C TRP A 150 -5.87 -18.12 -3.30
N VAL A 151 -6.31 -16.89 -3.52
CA VAL A 151 -6.24 -16.23 -4.84
C VAL A 151 -4.81 -15.99 -5.26
N ALA A 152 -3.92 -15.61 -4.33
CA ALA A 152 -2.50 -15.44 -4.61
C ALA A 152 -1.87 -16.76 -5.09
N LYS A 153 -2.25 -17.90 -4.50
CA LYS A 153 -1.80 -19.22 -4.97
C LYS A 153 -2.30 -19.51 -6.38
N GLU A 154 -3.57 -19.25 -6.68
CA GLU A 154 -4.13 -19.44 -8.02
C GLU A 154 -3.42 -18.56 -9.07
N ILE A 155 -3.13 -17.29 -8.73
CA ILE A 155 -2.40 -16.36 -9.59
C ILE A 155 -0.96 -16.84 -9.81
N LEU A 156 -0.27 -17.29 -8.77
CA LEU A 156 1.09 -17.85 -8.86
C LEU A 156 1.13 -19.04 -9.82
N GLU A 157 0.16 -19.95 -9.73
CA GLU A 157 0.04 -21.12 -10.60
C GLU A 157 -0.35 -20.73 -12.04
N HIS A 158 -1.20 -19.71 -12.19
CA HIS A 158 -1.53 -19.16 -13.50
C HIS A 158 -0.30 -18.57 -14.22
N TRP A 159 0.61 -17.95 -13.48
CA TRP A 159 1.88 -17.45 -14.01
C TRP A 159 2.90 -18.55 -14.34
N GLY A 160 2.52 -19.82 -14.18
CA GLY A 160 3.34 -20.98 -14.51
C GLY A 160 4.34 -21.39 -13.45
N PHE A 161 4.17 -20.92 -12.21
CA PHE A 161 5.00 -21.35 -11.09
C PHE A 161 4.33 -22.48 -10.33
N THR A 162 5.14 -23.40 -9.81
CA THR A 162 4.69 -24.43 -8.87
C THR A 162 4.84 -23.92 -7.44
N TYR A 163 3.77 -23.87 -6.67
CA TYR A 163 3.80 -23.52 -5.26
C TYR A 163 4.67 -24.48 -4.44
N LYS A 164 5.51 -23.97 -3.55
CA LYS A 164 6.43 -24.74 -2.71
C LYS A 164 6.26 -24.52 -1.21
N GLY A 165 5.79 -23.35 -0.79
CA GLY A 165 5.62 -23.05 0.62
C GLY A 165 5.21 -21.60 0.87
N ILE A 166 5.03 -21.27 2.14
CA ILE A 166 4.71 -19.92 2.62
C ILE A 166 5.79 -19.50 3.62
N LEU A 167 6.36 -18.31 3.40
CA LEU A 167 7.13 -17.61 4.39
C LEU A 167 6.22 -16.64 5.14
N VAL A 168 6.27 -16.68 6.47
CA VAL A 168 5.46 -15.82 7.34
C VAL A 168 6.31 -14.68 7.89
N TRP A 169 5.86 -13.46 7.67
CA TRP A 169 6.45 -12.29 8.30
C TRP A 169 5.61 -11.84 9.50
N ASN A 170 6.18 -11.97 10.70
CA ASN A 170 5.66 -11.38 11.91
C ASN A 170 6.06 -9.90 11.99
N LYS A 171 5.08 -9.00 11.94
CA LYS A 171 5.28 -7.53 12.00
C LYS A 171 5.47 -6.98 13.42
N GLU A 172 5.44 -7.85 14.45
CA GLU A 172 5.57 -7.53 15.88
C GLU A 172 4.52 -6.54 16.44
N LYS A 173 3.66 -6.01 15.59
CA LYS A 173 2.57 -5.10 15.98
C LYS A 173 1.25 -5.65 15.50
N MET A 174 0.30 -5.75 16.42
CA MET A 174 -1.06 -6.12 16.09
C MET A 174 -1.67 -5.13 15.11
N GLY A 175 -2.26 -5.66 14.05
CA GLY A 175 -3.06 -4.91 13.11
C GLY A 175 -4.53 -4.84 13.54
N ILE A 176 -5.33 -4.27 12.65
CA ILE A 176 -6.78 -4.18 12.79
C ILE A 176 -7.39 -5.42 12.12
N GLY A 177 -8.31 -6.08 12.81
CA GLY A 177 -9.07 -7.19 12.26
C GLY A 177 -10.31 -7.41 13.12
N THR A 178 -11.42 -7.80 12.50
CA THR A 178 -12.71 -7.97 13.19
C THR A 178 -12.70 -9.21 14.08
N TRP A 179 -12.21 -10.33 13.56
CA TRP A 179 -12.19 -11.62 14.27
C TRP A 179 -10.83 -11.90 14.90
N LEU A 180 -9.76 -11.76 14.11
CA LEU A 180 -8.38 -11.90 14.56
C LEU A 180 -7.63 -10.59 14.39
N ARG A 181 -6.70 -10.29 15.28
CA ARG A 181 -5.77 -9.16 15.14
C ARG A 181 -4.61 -9.60 14.29
N PHE A 182 -4.63 -9.23 13.00
CA PHE A 182 -3.62 -9.65 12.04
C PHE A 182 -2.26 -9.02 12.34
N GLN A 183 -1.31 -9.86 12.67
CA GLN A 183 0.07 -9.47 12.96
C GLN A 183 1.04 -9.89 11.86
N CYS A 184 0.64 -10.85 11.04
CA CYS A 184 1.48 -11.43 10.01
C CYS A 184 1.09 -10.98 8.60
N GLU A 185 2.06 -11.02 7.69
CA GLU A 185 1.87 -11.09 6.25
C GLU A 185 2.53 -12.36 5.72
N PHE A 186 2.19 -12.74 4.51
CA PHE A 186 2.61 -14.01 3.92
C PHE A 186 3.29 -13.77 2.58
N CYS A 187 4.32 -14.57 2.31
CA CYS A 187 5.00 -14.58 1.04
C CYS A 187 5.00 -16.00 0.48
N LEU A 188 4.28 -16.21 -0.61
CA LEU A 188 4.22 -17.51 -1.29
C LEU A 188 5.50 -17.73 -2.09
N LEU A 189 6.11 -18.89 -1.93
CA LEU A 189 7.24 -19.35 -2.72
C LEU A 189 6.74 -20.17 -3.90
N GLY A 190 7.03 -19.69 -5.11
CA GLY A 190 6.80 -20.38 -6.36
C GLY A 190 8.09 -20.70 -7.10
N VAL A 191 8.14 -21.83 -7.78
CA VAL A 191 9.30 -22.26 -8.57
C VAL A 191 8.86 -22.61 -9.98
N LYS A 192 9.59 -22.10 -10.98
CA LYS A 192 9.43 -22.45 -12.40
C LYS A 192 10.69 -23.17 -12.87
N GLY A 193 10.52 -24.30 -13.59
CA GLY A 193 11.64 -25.10 -14.04
C GLY A 193 12.46 -25.72 -12.90
N LYS A 194 13.76 -25.63 -13.01
CA LYS A 194 14.74 -26.18 -12.05
C LYS A 194 15.77 -25.12 -11.68
N PRO A 195 15.37 -24.05 -10.94
CA PRO A 195 16.32 -23.05 -10.49
C PRO A 195 17.32 -23.65 -9.52
N PHE A 196 18.49 -23.01 -9.42
CA PHE A 196 19.49 -23.40 -8.46
C PHE A 196 18.99 -23.14 -7.03
N TRP A 197 18.96 -24.18 -6.20
CA TRP A 197 18.54 -24.14 -4.81
C TRP A 197 19.34 -25.14 -4.00
N GLU A 198 20.40 -24.68 -3.33
CA GLU A 198 21.26 -25.54 -2.47
C GLU A 198 21.04 -25.33 -0.96
N TYR A 199 20.15 -24.44 -0.59
CA TYR A 199 19.99 -24.04 0.80
C TYR A 199 18.85 -24.80 1.48
N HIS A 200 19.19 -25.52 2.55
CA HIS A 200 18.23 -26.27 3.37
C HIS A 200 18.03 -25.63 4.75
N ASP A 201 18.55 -24.40 4.95
CA ASP A 201 18.51 -23.66 6.22
C ASP A 201 17.60 -22.44 6.20
N ILE A 202 16.87 -22.22 5.12
CA ILE A 202 15.91 -21.13 5.01
C ILE A 202 14.66 -21.51 5.79
N ARG A 203 14.36 -20.71 6.84
CA ARG A 203 13.15 -20.88 7.63
C ARG A 203 11.98 -20.21 6.96
N ASP A 204 10.79 -20.73 7.20
CA ASP A 204 9.51 -20.20 6.72
C ASP A 204 8.94 -19.06 7.60
N TYR A 205 9.76 -18.50 8.47
CA TYR A 205 9.38 -17.47 9.44
C TYR A 205 10.46 -16.40 9.57
N ILE A 206 10.05 -15.14 9.49
CA ILE A 206 10.86 -13.96 9.81
C ILE A 206 10.11 -13.05 10.77
N SER A 207 10.84 -12.36 11.65
CA SER A 207 10.30 -11.37 12.57
C SER A 207 11.10 -10.08 12.43
N GLU A 208 10.42 -9.02 12.04
CA GLU A 208 10.96 -7.67 11.92
C GLU A 208 9.81 -6.67 12.07
N PRO A 209 9.93 -5.64 12.92
CA PRO A 209 8.91 -4.62 13.05
C PRO A 209 8.63 -3.94 11.71
N ARG A 210 7.34 -3.72 11.40
CA ARG A 210 6.98 -2.95 10.21
C ARG A 210 7.56 -1.54 10.30
N LYS A 211 8.11 -1.04 9.21
CA LYS A 211 8.59 0.33 9.02
C LYS A 211 7.43 1.22 8.54
N LYS A 212 7.59 1.90 7.43
CA LYS A 212 6.52 2.68 6.80
C LYS A 212 5.45 1.75 6.19
N HIS A 213 4.29 2.32 5.83
CA HIS A 213 3.24 1.55 5.17
C HIS A 213 3.76 0.87 3.89
N SER A 214 3.45 -0.42 3.77
CA SER A 214 3.77 -1.29 2.61
C SER A 214 5.26 -1.58 2.36
N GLU A 215 6.18 -1.15 3.21
CA GLU A 215 7.57 -1.62 3.12
C GLU A 215 7.67 -3.06 3.64
N LYS A 216 8.24 -3.94 2.84
CA LYS A 216 8.55 -5.30 3.24
C LYS A 216 9.83 -5.33 4.10
N PRO A 217 10.02 -6.34 4.96
CA PRO A 217 11.14 -6.39 5.90
C PRO A 217 12.48 -6.50 5.16
N GLU A 218 13.49 -5.77 5.62
CA GLU A 218 14.81 -5.77 5.00
C GLU A 218 15.50 -7.13 5.14
N CYS A 219 15.29 -7.80 6.27
CA CYS A 219 15.83 -9.15 6.48
C CYS A 219 15.39 -10.17 5.40
N PHE A 220 14.24 -9.94 4.74
CA PHE A 220 13.81 -10.76 3.60
C PHE A 220 14.68 -10.52 2.36
N TYR A 221 14.97 -9.25 2.02
CA TYR A 221 15.84 -8.93 0.89
C TYR A 221 17.29 -9.34 1.15
N ASP A 222 17.77 -9.19 2.39
CA ASP A 222 19.08 -9.65 2.81
C ASP A 222 19.20 -11.17 2.67
N LEU A 223 18.16 -11.91 3.05
CA LEU A 223 18.09 -13.36 2.86
C LEU A 223 18.23 -13.73 1.39
N ILE A 224 17.47 -13.07 0.51
CA ILE A 224 17.52 -13.32 -0.93
C ILE A 224 18.90 -12.95 -1.49
N ASN A 225 19.45 -11.81 -1.13
CA ASN A 225 20.77 -11.37 -1.60
C ASN A 225 21.88 -12.32 -1.17
N LYS A 226 21.79 -12.83 0.05
CA LYS A 226 22.80 -13.78 0.59
C LYS A 226 22.70 -15.17 -0.04
N LYS A 227 21.49 -15.61 -0.37
CA LYS A 227 21.24 -17.01 -0.74
C LYS A 227 21.11 -17.22 -2.26
N PHE A 228 20.68 -16.20 -3.01
CA PHE A 228 20.36 -16.38 -4.41
C PHE A 228 21.15 -15.44 -5.31
N MET A 229 21.80 -16.04 -6.28
CA MET A 229 22.54 -15.33 -7.33
C MET A 229 21.62 -15.08 -8.55
N GLY A 230 22.04 -14.18 -9.43
CA GLY A 230 21.34 -13.89 -10.68
C GLY A 230 20.59 -12.57 -10.68
N SER A 231 19.87 -12.31 -11.76
CA SER A 231 19.09 -11.10 -11.98
C SER A 231 17.83 -11.10 -11.10
N LYS A 232 17.56 -9.96 -10.46
CA LYS A 232 16.47 -9.81 -9.48
C LYS A 232 15.55 -8.67 -9.87
N LEU A 233 14.24 -8.90 -9.77
CA LEU A 233 13.20 -7.89 -9.98
C LEU A 233 12.32 -7.78 -8.74
N ASP A 234 12.13 -6.55 -8.26
CA ASP A 234 11.11 -6.19 -7.27
C ASP A 234 9.94 -5.53 -8.01
N TYR A 235 8.93 -6.33 -8.37
CA TYR A 235 7.76 -5.87 -9.14
C TYR A 235 6.69 -5.34 -8.18
N PHE A 236 6.26 -4.14 -8.37
CA PHE A 236 5.53 -3.27 -7.46
C PHE A 236 6.39 -2.76 -6.29
N GLY A 237 7.72 -2.91 -6.38
CA GLY A 237 8.66 -2.38 -5.42
C GLY A 237 8.67 -0.86 -5.36
N ARG A 238 9.10 -0.32 -4.22
CA ARG A 238 9.12 1.14 -3.97
C ARG A 238 10.49 1.66 -3.56
N VAL A 239 11.34 0.76 -3.12
CA VAL A 239 12.65 1.09 -2.56
C VAL A 239 13.73 0.57 -3.50
N PRO A 240 14.53 1.44 -4.13
CA PRO A 240 15.69 1.01 -4.90
C PRO A 240 16.66 0.20 -4.03
N ARG A 241 17.16 -0.91 -4.58
CA ARG A 241 18.14 -1.79 -3.93
C ARG A 241 19.26 -2.12 -4.89
N GLU A 242 20.47 -2.17 -4.36
CA GLU A 242 21.63 -2.59 -5.16
C GLU A 242 21.46 -4.02 -5.68
N GLY A 243 21.71 -4.23 -6.96
CA GLY A 243 21.56 -5.53 -7.61
C GLY A 243 20.12 -5.95 -7.93
N TRP A 244 19.15 -5.04 -7.76
CA TRP A 244 17.74 -5.24 -8.09
C TRP A 244 17.28 -4.25 -9.15
N GLU A 245 16.52 -4.74 -10.11
CA GLU A 245 15.63 -3.86 -10.86
C GLU A 245 14.33 -3.70 -10.08
N VAL A 246 13.85 -2.46 -9.97
CA VAL A 246 12.65 -2.15 -9.19
C VAL A 246 11.63 -1.51 -10.12
N TYR A 247 10.48 -2.12 -10.23
CA TYR A 247 9.34 -1.62 -11.00
C TYR A 247 8.13 -1.47 -10.09
N GLY A 248 7.68 -0.27 -9.88
CA GLY A 248 6.53 0.01 -9.03
C GLY A 248 6.30 1.50 -8.87
N ALA A 249 5.23 1.87 -8.20
CA ALA A 249 4.90 3.25 -7.94
C ALA A 249 5.97 3.90 -7.06
N GLY A 250 6.87 4.63 -7.67
CA GLY A 250 7.82 5.49 -6.98
C GLY A 250 7.07 6.53 -6.14
N LYS A 251 7.60 6.80 -4.95
CA LYS A 251 7.21 7.87 -4.01
C LYS A 251 5.73 7.92 -3.63
N TYR A 252 5.41 7.21 -2.57
CA TYR A 252 4.25 7.54 -1.73
C TYR A 252 4.71 8.26 -0.46
#